data_993745d313f4844c950ff5a9db7674dd
#
_entry.id   993745d313f4844c950ff5a9db7674dd
#
_cell.length_a   1.000
_cell.length_b   1.000
_cell.length_c   1.000
_cell.angle_alpha   90.00
_cell.angle_beta   90.00
_cell.angle_gamma   90.00
#
_symmetry.space_group_name_H-M   'P 1'
#
loop_
_entity.id
_entity.type
_entity.pdbx_description
1 polymer ?
#
loop_
_entity_poly.entity_id
_entity_poly.type
_entity_poly.pdbx_seq_one_letter_code
_entity_poly.pdbx_strand_id
1 'polypeptide(L)'
;MGIVSCIGNSVDEVTESLKKGQSGIIFNEKYRDMGFRSHVSGSIDLDVTELIDRKTLRFMSKAAAYAYIASNQALMQANIEISNLDRSRIGVVAGSGGASPAAQIVASDIAREKGPKRIGPYSVTKTMGSTVSACLGTALKTQGVSYSISSACSTSAHCIGHAAELIESLSLIHI
;
A
#
# COMPACT_ATOMS: atom_id res chain seq x y z
N MET A 1 0.05 -14.99 1.90
CA MET A 1 1.00 -13.88 1.69
C MET A 1 0.67 -13.22 0.36
N GLY A 2 0.88 -11.90 0.24
CA GLY A 2 0.75 -11.17 -1.02
C GLY A 2 1.90 -10.17 -1.15
N ILE A 3 2.31 -9.89 -2.37
CA ILE A 3 3.45 -9.02 -2.63
C ILE A 3 3.30 -8.26 -3.96
N VAL A 4 3.72 -7.00 -3.95
CA VAL A 4 3.90 -6.15 -5.13
C VAL A 4 5.26 -5.49 -5.01
N SER A 5 6.14 -5.74 -5.96
CA SER A 5 7.53 -5.24 -5.91
C SER A 5 8.11 -5.02 -7.30
N CYS A 6 9.29 -4.45 -7.39
CA CYS A 6 10.00 -4.25 -8.66
C CYS A 6 10.56 -5.55 -9.28
N ILE A 7 10.51 -6.67 -8.56
CA ILE A 7 10.95 -7.99 -9.07
C ILE A 7 9.78 -8.96 -9.30
N GLY A 8 8.55 -8.50 -9.14
CA GLY A 8 7.34 -9.28 -9.40
C GLY A 8 6.14 -8.76 -8.64
N ASN A 9 4.95 -9.04 -9.15
CA ASN A 9 3.66 -8.60 -8.62
C ASN A 9 2.84 -9.76 -8.04
N SER A 10 3.49 -10.91 -7.83
CA SER A 10 2.94 -12.09 -7.16
C SER A 10 4.05 -12.82 -6.40
N VAL A 11 3.66 -13.72 -5.49
CA VAL A 11 4.62 -14.54 -4.73
C VAL A 11 5.45 -15.43 -5.68
N ASP A 12 4.84 -15.97 -6.70
CA ASP A 12 5.52 -16.85 -7.66
C ASP A 12 6.53 -16.09 -8.51
N GLU A 13 6.16 -14.92 -9.05
CA GLU A 13 7.08 -14.08 -9.82
C GLU A 13 8.27 -13.62 -8.99
N VAL A 14 8.05 -13.16 -7.76
CA VAL A 14 9.12 -12.76 -6.85
C VAL A 14 10.03 -13.95 -6.52
N THR A 15 9.46 -15.12 -6.26
CA THR A 15 10.22 -16.32 -5.97
C THR A 15 11.11 -16.73 -7.15
N GLU A 16 10.57 -16.69 -8.37
CA GLU A 16 11.34 -16.98 -9.59
C GLU A 16 12.45 -15.95 -9.84
N SER A 17 12.16 -14.67 -9.63
CA SER A 17 13.16 -13.59 -9.76
C SER A 17 14.30 -13.77 -8.76
N LEU A 18 13.99 -14.13 -7.52
CA LEU A 18 14.99 -14.41 -6.49
C LEU A 18 15.84 -15.65 -6.83
N LYS A 19 15.23 -16.75 -7.29
CA LYS A 19 15.95 -17.96 -7.72
C LYS A 19 16.90 -17.68 -8.88
N LYS A 20 16.50 -16.82 -9.81
CA LYS A 20 17.30 -16.44 -10.98
C LYS A 20 18.30 -15.33 -10.71
N GLY A 21 18.30 -14.71 -9.52
CA GLY A 21 19.10 -13.53 -9.20
C GLY A 21 18.75 -12.32 -10.09
N GLN A 22 17.48 -12.21 -10.50
CA GLN A 22 17.03 -11.17 -11.40
C GLN A 22 16.86 -9.85 -10.63
N SER A 23 17.46 -8.78 -11.16
CA SER A 23 17.33 -7.43 -10.59
C SER A 23 16.07 -6.76 -11.12
N GLY A 24 15.34 -6.08 -10.24
CA GLY A 24 14.24 -5.16 -10.60
C GLY A 24 14.69 -3.71 -10.75
N ILE A 25 16.00 -3.46 -10.72
CA ILE A 25 16.56 -2.10 -10.90
C ILE A 25 16.68 -1.82 -12.39
N ILE A 26 16.00 -0.78 -12.84
CA ILE A 26 15.95 -0.36 -14.26
C ILE A 26 16.38 1.08 -14.40
N PHE A 27 16.76 1.47 -15.64
CA PHE A 27 17.05 2.85 -15.99
C PHE A 27 15.77 3.69 -15.89
N ASN A 28 15.90 4.89 -15.31
CA ASN A 28 14.80 5.83 -15.10
C ASN A 28 15.09 7.13 -15.85
N GLU A 29 14.42 7.32 -17.00
CA GLU A 29 14.59 8.49 -17.83
C GLU A 29 14.27 9.80 -17.11
N LYS A 30 13.23 9.78 -16.25
CA LYS A 30 12.85 10.96 -15.46
C LYS A 30 13.97 11.41 -14.52
N TYR A 31 14.71 10.46 -13.93
CA TYR A 31 15.84 10.80 -13.05
C TYR A 31 16.97 11.45 -13.86
N ARG A 32 17.26 10.95 -15.05
CA ARG A 32 18.21 11.57 -15.97
C ARG A 32 17.78 13.00 -16.32
N ASP A 33 16.53 13.16 -16.75
CA ASP A 33 16.00 14.45 -17.23
C ASP A 33 15.90 15.50 -16.13
N MET A 34 15.73 15.06 -14.87
CA MET A 34 15.76 15.90 -13.67
C MET A 34 17.18 16.19 -13.15
N GLY A 35 18.22 15.64 -13.76
CA GLY A 35 19.61 15.87 -13.39
C GLY A 35 20.06 15.14 -12.12
N PHE A 36 19.40 14.04 -11.75
CA PHE A 36 19.87 13.20 -10.63
C PHE A 36 21.22 12.56 -10.97
N ARG A 37 22.05 12.33 -9.94
CA ARG A 37 23.32 11.62 -10.13
C ARG A 37 23.16 10.14 -10.47
N SER A 38 22.11 9.50 -9.95
CA SER A 38 21.75 8.12 -10.25
C SER A 38 20.50 8.10 -11.13
N HIS A 39 20.57 7.35 -12.21
CA HIS A 39 19.47 7.23 -13.18
C HIS A 39 18.80 5.87 -13.12
N VAL A 40 18.88 5.17 -11.98
CA VAL A 40 18.27 3.85 -11.81
C VAL A 40 17.32 3.84 -10.64
N SER A 41 16.27 3.03 -10.72
CA SER A 41 15.30 2.82 -9.64
C SER A 41 14.65 1.45 -9.75
N GLY A 42 14.17 0.92 -8.62
CA GLY A 42 13.21 -0.19 -8.61
C GLY A 42 11.82 0.35 -8.92
N SER A 43 11.32 0.08 -10.11
CA SER A 43 9.98 0.51 -10.54
C SER A 43 9.03 -0.67 -10.57
N ILE A 44 7.81 -0.46 -10.07
CA ILE A 44 6.72 -1.45 -10.15
C ILE A 44 6.02 -1.23 -11.50
N ASP A 45 6.01 -2.29 -12.33
CA ASP A 45 5.25 -2.33 -13.58
C ASP A 45 3.91 -3.01 -13.32
N LEU A 46 2.93 -2.20 -12.91
CA LEU A 46 1.58 -2.66 -12.58
C LEU A 46 0.57 -1.54 -12.81
N ASP A 47 -0.38 -1.77 -13.70
CA ASP A 47 -1.52 -0.87 -13.84
C ASP A 47 -2.59 -1.19 -12.78
N VAL A 48 -2.59 -0.40 -11.71
CA VAL A 48 -3.56 -0.55 -10.62
C VAL A 48 -4.99 -0.24 -11.05
N THR A 49 -5.21 0.43 -12.19
CA THR A 49 -6.56 0.80 -12.68
C THR A 49 -7.30 -0.40 -13.26
N GLU A 50 -6.58 -1.43 -13.70
CA GLU A 50 -7.16 -2.69 -14.17
C GLU A 50 -7.56 -3.62 -13.01
N LEU A 51 -6.93 -3.45 -11.85
CA LEU A 51 -7.08 -4.35 -10.70
C LEU A 51 -7.96 -3.79 -9.58
N ILE A 52 -8.19 -2.48 -9.57
CA ILE A 52 -8.96 -1.81 -8.51
C ILE A 52 -10.06 -0.96 -9.15
N ASP A 53 -11.29 -1.15 -8.70
CA ASP A 53 -12.40 -0.34 -9.20
C ASP A 53 -12.17 1.16 -8.96
N ARG A 54 -12.66 1.99 -9.88
CA ARG A 54 -12.43 3.44 -9.88
C ARG A 54 -12.97 4.13 -8.62
N LYS A 55 -14.04 3.61 -8.02
CA LYS A 55 -14.65 4.23 -6.82
C LYS A 55 -13.76 4.03 -5.59
N THR A 56 -13.11 2.89 -5.50
CA THR A 56 -12.16 2.56 -4.44
C THR A 56 -10.81 3.26 -4.68
N LEU A 57 -10.27 3.19 -5.89
CA LEU A 57 -8.96 3.72 -6.25
C LEU A 57 -8.86 5.24 -6.07
N ARG A 58 -9.93 6.00 -6.23
CA ARG A 58 -9.91 7.47 -6.09
C ARG A 58 -9.47 7.97 -4.72
N PHE A 59 -9.60 7.14 -3.67
CA PHE A 59 -9.16 7.46 -2.31
C PHE A 59 -7.72 7.02 -2.02
N MET A 60 -7.17 6.13 -2.84
CA MET A 60 -5.91 5.46 -2.57
C MET A 60 -4.71 6.26 -3.08
N SER A 61 -3.65 6.31 -2.27
CA SER A 61 -2.30 6.58 -2.75
C SER A 61 -1.75 5.34 -3.47
N LYS A 62 -0.61 5.45 -4.18
CA LYS A 62 0.05 4.28 -4.77
C LYS A 62 0.38 3.22 -3.71
N ALA A 63 0.88 3.65 -2.55
CA ALA A 63 1.18 2.72 -1.45
C ALA A 63 -0.06 1.96 -0.98
N ALA A 64 -1.20 2.66 -0.82
CA ALA A 64 -2.45 2.02 -0.45
C ALA A 64 -2.99 1.07 -1.54
N ALA A 65 -2.84 1.44 -2.82
CA ALA A 65 -3.24 0.58 -3.93
C ALA A 65 -2.42 -0.72 -4.00
N TYR A 66 -1.10 -0.63 -3.87
CA TYR A 66 -0.24 -1.81 -3.84
C TYR A 66 -0.53 -2.70 -2.61
N ALA A 67 -0.72 -2.09 -1.44
CA ALA A 67 -1.08 -2.82 -0.23
C ALA A 67 -2.45 -3.52 -0.38
N TYR A 68 -3.41 -2.89 -1.04
CA TYR A 68 -4.72 -3.50 -1.32
C TYR A 68 -4.60 -4.72 -2.25
N ILE A 69 -3.83 -4.61 -3.32
CA ILE A 69 -3.58 -5.74 -4.24
C ILE A 69 -2.89 -6.88 -3.50
N ALA A 70 -1.82 -6.58 -2.74
CA ALA A 70 -1.12 -7.58 -1.95
C ALA A 70 -2.01 -8.23 -0.88
N SER A 71 -2.89 -7.46 -0.23
CA SER A 71 -3.85 -7.99 0.75
C SER A 71 -4.84 -8.95 0.11
N ASN A 72 -5.37 -8.63 -1.08
CA ASN A 72 -6.25 -9.53 -1.82
C ASN A 72 -5.55 -10.83 -2.21
N GLN A 73 -4.28 -10.76 -2.66
CA GLN A 73 -3.48 -11.96 -2.92
C GLN A 73 -3.31 -12.83 -1.66
N ALA A 74 -3.04 -12.19 -0.51
CA ALA A 74 -2.88 -12.89 0.76
C ALA A 74 -4.17 -13.60 1.19
N LEU A 75 -5.31 -12.93 1.06
CA LEU A 75 -6.63 -13.50 1.37
C LEU A 75 -6.97 -14.68 0.43
N MET A 76 -6.69 -14.53 -0.86
CA MET A 76 -6.88 -15.63 -1.83
C MET A 76 -5.99 -16.83 -1.50
N GLN A 77 -4.71 -16.62 -1.21
CA GLN A 77 -3.77 -17.68 -0.82
C GLN A 77 -4.22 -18.41 0.45
N ALA A 78 -4.75 -17.66 1.41
CA ALA A 78 -5.25 -18.20 2.67
C ALA A 78 -6.63 -18.87 2.54
N ASN A 79 -7.27 -18.77 1.36
CA ASN A 79 -8.65 -19.21 1.12
C ASN A 79 -9.65 -18.60 2.11
N ILE A 80 -9.47 -17.30 2.39
CA ILE A 80 -10.27 -16.54 3.35
C ILE A 80 -11.22 -15.60 2.61
N GLU A 81 -12.51 -15.74 2.89
CA GLU A 81 -13.54 -14.77 2.52
C GLU A 81 -13.97 -13.97 3.76
N ILE A 82 -13.61 -12.69 3.80
CA ILE A 82 -13.92 -11.79 4.93
C ILE A 82 -15.44 -11.68 5.18
N SER A 83 -16.26 -11.82 4.14
CA SER A 83 -17.72 -11.82 4.26
C SER A 83 -18.28 -12.89 5.20
N ASN A 84 -17.56 -14.00 5.34
CA ASN A 84 -17.97 -15.17 6.13
C ASN A 84 -17.45 -15.13 7.57
N LEU A 85 -16.71 -14.08 7.95
CA LEU A 85 -16.09 -13.93 9.25
C LEU A 85 -16.76 -12.85 10.09
N ASP A 86 -16.59 -12.94 11.42
CA ASP A 86 -16.96 -11.87 12.34
C ASP A 86 -16.03 -10.66 12.14
N ARG A 87 -16.53 -9.67 11.45
CA ARG A 87 -15.77 -8.46 11.08
C ARG A 87 -15.33 -7.64 12.29
N SER A 88 -15.97 -7.78 13.44
CA SER A 88 -15.58 -7.09 14.67
C SER A 88 -14.23 -7.57 15.21
N ARG A 89 -13.84 -8.77 14.82
CA ARG A 89 -12.55 -9.38 15.18
C ARG A 89 -11.50 -9.33 14.07
N ILE A 90 -11.83 -8.73 12.92
CA ILE A 90 -10.88 -8.53 11.83
C ILE A 90 -10.36 -7.11 11.89
N GLY A 91 -9.06 -6.94 12.06
CA GLY A 91 -8.37 -5.66 12.13
C GLY A 91 -7.36 -5.47 11.02
N VAL A 92 -6.84 -4.25 10.92
CA VAL A 92 -5.76 -3.88 9.99
C VAL A 92 -4.67 -3.13 10.74
N VAL A 93 -3.50 -3.74 10.81
CA VAL A 93 -2.27 -3.06 11.25
C VAL A 93 -1.35 -2.93 10.04
N ALA A 94 -1.30 -1.74 9.47
CA ALA A 94 -0.55 -1.50 8.25
C ALA A 94 0.05 -0.09 8.27
N GLY A 95 1.13 0.14 7.56
CA GLY A 95 1.77 1.44 7.55
C GLY A 95 2.68 1.66 6.35
N SER A 96 3.19 2.88 6.30
CA SER A 96 4.19 3.28 5.31
C SER A 96 5.20 4.20 5.98
N GLY A 97 6.47 4.06 5.63
CA GLY A 97 7.52 4.95 6.11
C GLY A 97 7.41 6.39 5.60
N GLY A 98 6.53 6.66 4.62
CA GLY A 98 6.44 7.98 4.01
C GLY A 98 5.14 8.25 3.25
N ALA A 99 3.99 7.84 3.75
CA ALA A 99 2.67 8.11 3.12
C ALA A 99 2.70 8.15 1.56
N SER A 100 2.50 9.33 0.96
CA SER A 100 2.60 9.53 -0.48
C SER A 100 3.15 10.92 -0.82
N PRO A 101 4.47 11.10 -0.87
CA PRO A 101 5.08 12.37 -1.28
C PRO A 101 4.59 12.84 -2.65
N ALA A 102 4.40 11.93 -3.61
CA ALA A 102 3.88 12.29 -4.92
C ALA A 102 2.47 12.91 -4.84
N ALA A 103 1.57 12.38 -4.03
CA ALA A 103 0.24 12.96 -3.86
C ALA A 103 0.29 14.33 -3.15
N GLN A 104 1.23 14.52 -2.22
CA GLN A 104 1.45 15.80 -1.55
C GLN A 104 1.95 16.87 -2.52
N ILE A 105 2.90 16.52 -3.39
CA ILE A 105 3.42 17.43 -4.42
C ILE A 105 2.29 17.84 -5.36
N VAL A 106 1.53 16.88 -5.90
CA VAL A 106 0.40 17.16 -6.79
C VAL A 106 -0.63 18.09 -6.12
N ALA A 107 -0.99 17.83 -4.87
CA ALA A 107 -1.92 18.68 -4.14
C ALA A 107 -1.36 20.09 -3.92
N SER A 108 -0.07 20.21 -3.61
CA SER A 108 0.63 21.48 -3.43
C SER A 108 0.68 22.30 -4.72
N ASP A 109 0.98 21.66 -5.85
CA ASP A 109 1.03 22.34 -7.16
C ASP A 109 -0.35 22.82 -7.60
N ILE A 110 -1.39 21.98 -7.42
CA ILE A 110 -2.78 22.42 -7.65
C ILE A 110 -3.14 23.62 -6.77
N ALA A 111 -2.74 23.60 -5.49
CA ALA A 111 -3.01 24.72 -4.59
C ALA A 111 -2.36 26.03 -5.06
N ARG A 112 -1.11 25.96 -5.52
CA ARG A 112 -0.34 27.11 -6.00
C ARG A 112 -0.86 27.64 -7.35
N GLU A 113 -1.17 26.75 -8.27
CA GLU A 113 -1.54 27.11 -9.64
C GLU A 113 -3.02 27.49 -9.77
N LYS A 114 -3.91 26.77 -9.07
CA LYS A 114 -5.36 26.82 -9.27
C LYS A 114 -6.14 27.22 -8.01
N GLY A 115 -5.44 27.39 -6.89
CA GLY A 115 -6.00 27.72 -5.60
C GLY A 115 -6.51 26.51 -4.81
N PRO A 116 -6.64 26.64 -3.46
CA PRO A 116 -6.93 25.51 -2.56
C PRO A 116 -8.28 24.84 -2.82
N LYS A 117 -9.26 25.54 -3.36
CA LYS A 117 -10.58 24.98 -3.69
C LYS A 117 -10.51 23.89 -4.80
N ARG A 118 -9.42 23.84 -5.57
CA ARG A 118 -9.22 22.89 -6.67
C ARG A 118 -8.49 21.60 -6.27
N ILE A 119 -7.98 21.49 -5.06
CA ILE A 119 -7.28 20.30 -4.57
C ILE A 119 -8.19 19.06 -4.60
N GLY A 120 -9.47 19.25 -4.33
CA GLY A 120 -10.47 18.18 -4.30
C GLY A 120 -10.48 17.38 -2.98
N PRO A 121 -11.58 16.67 -2.70
CA PRO A 121 -11.83 16.06 -1.39
C PRO A 121 -10.97 14.81 -1.12
N TYR A 122 -10.45 14.17 -2.15
CA TYR A 122 -9.73 12.89 -2.03
C TYR A 122 -8.23 13.04 -1.69
N SER A 123 -7.71 14.27 -1.70
CA SER A 123 -6.29 14.51 -1.43
C SER A 123 -5.92 14.18 0.00
N VAL A 124 -6.81 14.42 0.96
CA VAL A 124 -6.56 14.10 2.38
C VAL A 124 -6.29 12.61 2.56
N THR A 125 -7.16 11.75 2.03
CA THR A 125 -7.01 10.29 2.16
C THR A 125 -5.76 9.76 1.47
N LYS A 126 -5.29 10.42 0.40
CA LYS A 126 -4.07 10.04 -0.33
C LYS A 126 -2.79 10.49 0.37
N THR A 127 -2.84 11.58 1.13
CA THR A 127 -1.64 12.23 1.71
C THR A 127 -1.44 11.93 3.18
N MET A 128 -2.47 11.53 3.91
CA MET A 128 -2.38 11.24 5.35
C MET A 128 -1.47 10.04 5.63
N GLY A 129 -0.78 10.04 6.77
CA GLY A 129 0.13 8.97 7.20
C GLY A 129 -0.56 7.60 7.33
N SER A 130 -1.86 7.60 7.65
CA SER A 130 -2.69 6.40 7.77
C SER A 130 -3.39 5.96 6.47
N THR A 131 -2.96 6.46 5.31
CA THR A 131 -3.60 6.15 4.01
C THR A 131 -3.75 4.64 3.77
N VAL A 132 -2.75 3.83 4.16
CA VAL A 132 -2.77 2.38 3.92
C VAL A 132 -3.83 1.70 4.78
N SER A 133 -3.78 1.85 6.11
CA SER A 133 -4.74 1.20 7.01
C SER A 133 -6.17 1.68 6.78
N ALA A 134 -6.37 2.97 6.54
CA ALA A 134 -7.69 3.53 6.29
C ALA A 134 -8.31 2.99 4.99
N CYS A 135 -7.53 2.93 3.90
CA CYS A 135 -8.01 2.40 2.63
C CYS A 135 -8.29 0.90 2.70
N LEU A 136 -7.40 0.12 3.35
CA LEU A 136 -7.60 -1.32 3.54
C LEU A 136 -8.82 -1.60 4.43
N GLY A 137 -8.90 -0.98 5.61
CA GLY A 137 -10.01 -1.17 6.54
C GLY A 137 -11.36 -0.85 5.90
N THR A 138 -11.42 0.22 5.08
CA THR A 138 -12.64 0.59 4.36
C THR A 138 -12.96 -0.41 3.25
N ALA A 139 -11.99 -0.79 2.43
CA ALA A 139 -12.20 -1.69 1.29
C ALA A 139 -12.56 -3.11 1.73
N LEU A 140 -11.89 -3.61 2.77
CA LEU A 140 -12.14 -4.93 3.35
C LEU A 140 -13.30 -4.93 4.36
N LYS A 141 -13.84 -3.74 4.69
CA LYS A 141 -14.96 -3.56 5.64
C LYS A 141 -14.69 -4.18 7.01
N THR A 142 -13.44 -4.09 7.48
CA THR A 142 -13.07 -4.57 8.81
C THR A 142 -13.69 -3.68 9.90
N GLN A 143 -14.03 -4.25 11.04
CA GLN A 143 -14.67 -3.55 12.17
C GLN A 143 -13.88 -3.68 13.46
N GLY A 144 -12.83 -4.50 13.46
CA GLY A 144 -11.87 -4.60 14.55
C GLY A 144 -10.85 -3.46 14.55
N VAL A 145 -9.82 -3.61 15.32
CA VAL A 145 -8.75 -2.61 15.49
C VAL A 145 -8.10 -2.29 14.15
N SER A 146 -8.08 -1.01 13.77
CA SER A 146 -7.49 -0.56 12.50
C SER A 146 -6.70 0.72 12.71
N TYR A 147 -5.39 0.67 12.51
CA TYR A 147 -4.50 1.83 12.60
C TYR A 147 -3.19 1.64 11.86
N SER A 148 -2.42 2.73 11.75
CA SER A 148 -1.11 2.72 11.13
C SER A 148 -0.01 2.92 12.13
N ILE A 149 1.09 2.21 11.91
CA ILE A 149 2.39 2.46 12.53
C ILE A 149 3.28 3.12 11.47
N SER A 150 4.12 4.06 11.87
CA SER A 150 5.14 4.65 11.01
C SER A 150 6.46 4.73 11.77
N SER A 151 7.45 4.00 11.30
CA SER A 151 8.79 3.91 11.87
C SER A 151 9.85 3.74 10.78
N ALA A 152 9.72 4.53 9.71
CA ALA A 152 10.60 4.52 8.55
C ALA A 152 10.79 3.10 7.97
N CYS A 153 12.03 2.63 7.84
CA CYS A 153 12.34 1.31 7.28
C CYS A 153 11.83 0.13 8.13
N SER A 154 11.56 0.36 9.42
CA SER A 154 11.07 -0.66 10.36
C SER A 154 9.55 -0.78 10.42
N THR A 155 8.81 0.04 9.65
CA THR A 155 7.35 0.11 9.70
C THR A 155 6.69 -1.26 9.53
N SER A 156 7.07 -2.03 8.52
CA SER A 156 6.47 -3.33 8.24
C SER A 156 6.75 -4.35 9.35
N ALA A 157 7.97 -4.36 9.90
CA ALA A 157 8.32 -5.24 11.01
C ALA A 157 7.48 -4.94 12.25
N HIS A 158 7.30 -3.67 12.59
CA HIS A 158 6.45 -3.26 13.70
C HIS A 158 4.98 -3.59 13.47
N CYS A 159 4.47 -3.42 12.23
CA CYS A 159 3.09 -3.82 11.91
C CYS A 159 2.88 -5.33 12.10
N ILE A 160 3.80 -6.16 11.62
CA ILE A 160 3.72 -7.62 11.75
C ILE A 160 3.80 -8.03 13.23
N GLY A 161 4.80 -7.53 13.97
CA GLY A 161 4.96 -7.87 15.40
C GLY A 161 3.74 -7.49 16.22
N HIS A 162 3.23 -6.27 16.02
CA HIS A 162 2.07 -5.83 16.78
C HIS A 162 0.77 -6.53 16.36
N ALA A 163 0.60 -6.89 15.08
CA ALA A 163 -0.53 -7.73 14.67
C ALA A 163 -0.47 -9.11 15.35
N ALA A 164 0.71 -9.71 15.48
CA ALA A 164 0.89 -10.96 16.22
C ALA A 164 0.50 -10.83 17.71
N GLU A 165 0.94 -9.77 18.39
CA GLU A 165 0.56 -9.49 19.78
C GLU A 165 -0.97 -9.34 19.96
N LEU A 166 -1.65 -8.67 19.01
CA LEU A 166 -3.11 -8.54 19.04
C LEU A 166 -3.83 -9.88 18.86
N ILE A 167 -3.28 -10.78 18.06
CA ILE A 167 -3.81 -12.13 17.89
C ILE A 167 -3.56 -12.95 19.15
N GLU A 168 -2.36 -12.94 19.70
CA GLU A 168 -2.00 -13.64 20.94
C GLU A 168 -2.85 -13.19 22.13
N SER A 169 -3.18 -11.90 22.21
CA SER A 169 -4.06 -11.34 23.25
C SER A 169 -5.55 -11.62 23.01
N LEU A 170 -5.91 -12.38 21.97
CA LEU A 170 -7.27 -12.68 21.54
C LEU A 170 -8.14 -11.46 21.19
N SER A 171 -7.52 -10.31 20.97
CA SER A 171 -8.20 -9.08 20.52
C SER A 171 -8.65 -9.18 19.07
N LEU A 172 -7.91 -9.92 18.25
CA LEU A 172 -8.21 -10.21 16.84
C LEU A 172 -8.13 -11.72 16.57
N ILE A 173 -8.70 -12.16 15.47
CA ILE A 173 -8.40 -13.46 14.87
C ILE A 173 -7.30 -13.27 13.83
N HIS A 174 -6.48 -14.30 13.63
CA HIS A 174 -5.46 -14.26 12.58
C HIS A 174 -6.10 -14.35 11.18
N ILE A 175 -5.56 -13.59 10.28
CA ILE A 175 -5.90 -13.63 8.85
C ILE A 175 -4.60 -13.81 8.07
#